data_7ba2caecce4d2d087d81a4b889be6295
#
_entry.id   7ba2caecce4d2d087d81a4b889be6295
#
_cell.length_a   1.000
_cell.length_b   1.000
_cell.length_c   1.000
_cell.angle_alpha   90.00
_cell.angle_beta   90.00
_cell.angle_gamma   90.00
#
_symmetry.space_group_name_H-M   'P 1'
#
loop_
_entity.id
_entity.type
_entity.pdbx_description
1 polymer ?
#
loop_
_entity_poly.entity_id
_entity_poly.type
_entity_poly.pdbx_seq_one_letter_code
_entity_poly.pdbx_strand_id
1 'polypeptide(L)'
;MSKTNMERIKNTSYNLLDLEITKTSCWPDVAQHPFTNSGFYHWRDENGEVHFGTLDNGTEAYKKWKSKYTELIDKAETITQIAVLINTPWLLFFTSLVEPYVSAEDFAELLRDSFTEMEQPNMDPNVSTTQLKNYFKKCDKNALMEEEELEVYNSLPDIVTVYRGVTSYNNKKIKVLSWTIDPEVAKWFANRYEEHGQVYAATISKKHILAYFGGRNEAEVIVDPSKLKEINLFLDLSEENRSMAS
;
A
#
# COMPACT_ATOMS: atom_id res chain seq x y z
N MET A 1 -2.62 16.98 -21.19
CA MET A 1 -2.09 16.03 -20.20
C MET A 1 -1.16 15.04 -20.91
N SER A 2 -0.04 14.65 -20.34
CA SER A 2 0.85 13.66 -20.96
C SER A 2 0.17 12.30 -20.96
N LYS A 3 0.26 11.57 -22.07
CA LYS A 3 -0.24 10.21 -22.18
C LYS A 3 0.73 9.26 -21.45
N THR A 4 0.21 8.22 -20.83
CA THR A 4 1.00 7.15 -20.20
C THR A 4 1.94 6.50 -21.20
N ASN A 5 3.22 6.41 -20.85
CA ASN A 5 4.27 5.82 -21.67
C ASN A 5 4.51 4.36 -21.27
N MET A 6 3.73 3.46 -21.86
CA MET A 6 3.79 2.02 -21.60
C MET A 6 5.17 1.39 -21.90
N GLU A 7 5.91 1.92 -22.87
CA GLU A 7 7.26 1.42 -23.18
C GLU A 7 8.22 1.65 -22.01
N ARG A 8 8.20 2.86 -21.40
CA ARG A 8 9.01 3.17 -20.22
C ARG A 8 8.60 2.37 -19.00
N ILE A 9 7.30 2.12 -18.83
CA ILE A 9 6.79 1.33 -17.73
C ILE A 9 7.22 -0.14 -17.87
N LYS A 10 7.10 -0.72 -19.07
CA LYS A 10 7.59 -2.08 -19.36
C LYS A 10 9.09 -2.21 -19.11
N ASN A 11 9.88 -1.24 -19.56
CA ASN A 11 11.32 -1.22 -19.30
C ASN A 11 11.66 -1.17 -17.82
N THR A 12 10.91 -0.36 -17.03
CA THR A 12 11.06 -0.34 -15.57
C THR A 12 10.71 -1.70 -14.96
N SER A 13 9.65 -2.35 -15.45
CA SER A 13 9.21 -3.67 -14.98
C SER A 13 10.22 -4.77 -15.29
N TYR A 14 10.88 -4.73 -16.44
CA TYR A 14 11.99 -5.67 -16.77
C TYR A 14 13.18 -5.47 -15.84
N ASN A 15 13.54 -4.22 -15.53
CA ASN A 15 14.60 -3.95 -14.55
C ASN A 15 14.27 -4.52 -13.17
N LEU A 16 12.99 -4.46 -12.75
CA LEU A 16 12.52 -5.07 -11.50
C LEU A 16 12.49 -6.60 -11.59
N LEU A 17 12.13 -7.18 -12.75
CA LEU A 17 12.13 -8.63 -12.99
C LEU A 17 13.56 -9.21 -13.03
N ASP A 18 14.55 -8.38 -13.32
CA ASP A 18 15.96 -8.75 -13.36
C ASP A 18 16.67 -8.65 -12.01
N LEU A 19 15.99 -8.19 -10.96
CA LEU A 19 16.55 -8.18 -9.62
C LEU A 19 16.83 -9.60 -9.15
N GLU A 20 17.79 -9.73 -8.24
CA GLU A 20 18.10 -11.01 -7.62
C GLU A 20 16.96 -11.44 -6.67
N ILE A 21 16.56 -12.71 -6.75
CA ILE A 21 15.58 -13.30 -5.84
C ILE A 21 16.29 -13.61 -4.51
N THR A 22 16.01 -12.81 -3.49
CA THR A 22 16.59 -12.99 -2.16
C THR A 22 15.71 -13.92 -1.34
N LYS A 23 16.24 -15.09 -0.96
CA LYS A 23 15.56 -16.04 -0.08
C LYS A 23 15.79 -15.65 1.39
N THR A 24 14.78 -15.83 2.23
CA THR A 24 14.93 -15.57 3.66
C THR A 24 15.64 -16.73 4.36
N SER A 25 16.49 -16.43 5.35
CA SER A 25 17.24 -17.46 6.08
C SER A 25 16.36 -18.34 6.98
N CYS A 26 15.21 -17.81 7.42
CA CYS A 26 14.29 -18.51 8.32
C CYS A 26 13.34 -19.45 7.58
N TRP A 27 13.02 -19.13 6.31
CA TRP A 27 12.08 -19.87 5.48
C TRP A 27 12.61 -19.86 4.04
N PRO A 28 13.41 -20.87 3.64
CA PRO A 28 14.05 -20.89 2.32
C PRO A 28 13.04 -20.87 1.15
N ASP A 29 11.79 -21.23 1.44
CA ASP A 29 10.69 -21.22 0.47
C ASP A 29 10.07 -19.82 0.27
N VAL A 30 10.41 -18.86 1.14
CA VAL A 30 9.95 -17.47 1.07
C VAL A 30 11.05 -16.62 0.43
N ALA A 31 10.67 -15.86 -0.59
CA ALA A 31 11.57 -14.97 -1.31
C ALA A 31 11.10 -13.50 -1.22
N GLN A 32 12.05 -12.58 -1.34
CA GLN A 32 11.79 -11.15 -1.46
C GLN A 32 12.13 -10.71 -2.88
N HIS A 33 11.09 -10.49 -3.68
CA HIS A 33 11.24 -10.03 -5.05
C HIS A 33 9.93 -9.37 -5.54
N PRO A 34 9.97 -8.33 -6.40
CA PRO A 34 8.75 -7.67 -6.89
C PRO A 34 7.73 -8.61 -7.55
N PHE A 35 8.18 -9.68 -8.19
CA PHE A 35 7.32 -10.60 -8.95
C PHE A 35 7.16 -11.99 -8.30
N THR A 36 7.72 -12.23 -7.14
CA THR A 36 7.52 -13.48 -6.39
C THR A 36 7.81 -13.32 -4.91
N ASN A 37 7.02 -13.97 -4.08
CA ASN A 37 7.27 -14.15 -2.65
C ASN A 37 7.63 -15.60 -2.30
N SER A 38 7.78 -16.46 -3.33
CA SER A 38 8.15 -17.88 -3.20
C SER A 38 9.54 -18.12 -3.77
N GLY A 39 10.30 -19.00 -3.11
CA GLY A 39 11.55 -19.54 -3.62
C GLY A 39 11.37 -20.65 -4.67
N PHE A 40 10.12 -21.05 -4.95
CA PHE A 40 9.78 -22.12 -5.88
C PHE A 40 8.83 -21.64 -6.97
N TYR A 41 8.88 -22.33 -8.11
CA TYR A 41 7.94 -22.14 -9.20
C TYR A 41 7.48 -23.50 -9.73
N HIS A 42 6.22 -23.58 -10.14
CA HIS A 42 5.67 -24.75 -10.82
C HIS A 42 5.17 -24.37 -12.21
N TRP A 43 5.29 -25.31 -13.14
CA TRP A 43 4.78 -25.13 -14.50
C TRP A 43 4.22 -26.47 -15.03
N ARG A 44 3.46 -26.39 -16.10
CA ARG A 44 3.02 -27.58 -16.85
C ARG A 44 3.81 -27.64 -18.15
N ASP A 45 4.22 -28.86 -18.53
CA ASP A 45 4.79 -29.11 -19.80
C ASP A 45 3.73 -29.33 -20.91
N GLU A 46 4.17 -29.69 -22.12
CA GLU A 46 3.30 -29.90 -23.27
C GLU A 46 2.36 -31.10 -23.11
N ASN A 47 2.70 -32.05 -22.23
CA ASN A 47 1.89 -33.21 -21.89
C ASN A 47 0.91 -32.94 -20.74
N GLY A 48 0.97 -31.76 -20.14
CA GLY A 48 0.16 -31.34 -18.98
C GLY A 48 0.73 -31.81 -17.65
N GLU A 49 1.92 -32.42 -17.61
CA GLU A 49 2.59 -32.80 -16.36
C GLU A 49 3.05 -31.59 -15.58
N VAL A 50 2.88 -31.64 -14.26
CA VAL A 50 3.27 -30.57 -13.33
C VAL A 50 4.70 -30.79 -12.89
N HIS A 51 5.53 -29.78 -13.12
CA HIS A 51 6.92 -29.72 -12.68
C HIS A 51 7.08 -28.68 -11.58
N PHE A 52 8.07 -28.88 -10.71
CA PHE A 52 8.45 -27.96 -9.64
C PHE A 52 9.95 -27.74 -9.68
N GLY A 53 10.38 -26.55 -9.31
CA GLY A 53 11.81 -26.26 -9.16
C GLY A 53 12.05 -25.00 -8.36
N THR A 54 13.27 -24.86 -7.87
CA THR A 54 13.72 -23.67 -7.16
C THR A 54 13.98 -22.52 -8.11
N LEU A 55 13.69 -21.30 -7.67
CA LEU A 55 13.95 -20.06 -8.39
C LEU A 55 15.42 -19.61 -8.24
N ASP A 56 16.35 -20.55 -8.25
CA ASP A 56 17.77 -20.22 -8.31
C ASP A 56 18.15 -19.86 -9.76
N ASN A 57 19.00 -18.85 -9.90
CA ASN A 57 19.44 -18.38 -11.21
C ASN A 57 20.01 -19.54 -12.05
N GLY A 58 19.53 -19.64 -13.29
CA GLY A 58 19.96 -20.66 -14.25
C GLY A 58 19.19 -21.98 -14.21
N THR A 59 18.34 -22.23 -13.20
CA THR A 59 17.45 -23.41 -13.16
C THR A 59 16.38 -23.33 -14.24
N GLU A 60 15.77 -24.47 -14.58
CA GLU A 60 14.64 -24.50 -15.51
C GLU A 60 13.42 -23.73 -14.96
N ALA A 61 13.11 -23.92 -13.67
CA ALA A 61 12.05 -23.18 -13.00
C ALA A 61 12.24 -21.66 -13.11
N TYR A 62 13.45 -21.16 -12.87
CA TYR A 62 13.78 -19.75 -13.03
C TYR A 62 13.54 -19.25 -14.46
N LYS A 63 13.99 -20.02 -15.46
CA LYS A 63 13.81 -19.67 -16.89
C LYS A 63 12.33 -19.63 -17.26
N LYS A 64 11.55 -20.62 -16.83
CA LYS A 64 10.09 -20.69 -17.07
C LYS A 64 9.36 -19.55 -16.40
N TRP A 65 9.67 -19.28 -15.12
CA TRP A 65 9.11 -18.15 -14.37
C TRP A 65 9.42 -16.82 -15.05
N LYS A 66 10.68 -16.56 -15.37
CA LYS A 66 11.11 -15.32 -16.01
C LYS A 66 10.44 -15.11 -17.37
N SER A 67 10.42 -16.17 -18.21
CA SER A 67 9.74 -16.14 -19.50
C SER A 67 8.26 -15.83 -19.37
N LYS A 68 7.58 -16.41 -18.36
CA LYS A 68 6.16 -16.15 -18.10
C LYS A 68 5.88 -14.69 -17.73
N TYR A 69 6.66 -14.12 -16.81
CA TYR A 69 6.46 -12.72 -16.43
C TYR A 69 6.86 -11.75 -17.54
N THR A 70 7.91 -12.05 -18.33
CA THR A 70 8.26 -11.29 -19.52
C THR A 70 7.08 -11.26 -20.50
N GLU A 71 6.47 -12.42 -20.81
CA GLU A 71 5.30 -12.51 -21.68
C GLU A 71 4.12 -11.69 -21.16
N LEU A 72 3.86 -11.72 -19.84
CA LEU A 72 2.78 -10.95 -19.23
C LEU A 72 3.03 -9.44 -19.31
N ILE A 73 4.26 -8.99 -19.08
CA ILE A 73 4.66 -7.59 -19.23
C ILE A 73 4.54 -7.16 -20.70
N ASP A 74 4.98 -7.99 -21.65
CA ASP A 74 4.87 -7.70 -23.08
C ASP A 74 3.44 -7.51 -23.54
N LYS A 75 2.53 -8.34 -23.06
CA LYS A 75 1.10 -8.30 -23.40
C LYS A 75 0.31 -7.19 -22.70
N ALA A 76 0.86 -6.62 -21.64
CA ALA A 76 0.17 -5.57 -20.89
C ALA A 76 -0.05 -4.32 -21.76
N GLU A 77 -1.29 -3.86 -21.81
CA GLU A 77 -1.72 -2.66 -22.52
C GLU A 77 -1.93 -1.46 -21.59
N THR A 78 -2.13 -1.73 -20.27
CA THR A 78 -2.34 -0.71 -19.23
C THR A 78 -1.36 -0.92 -18.07
N ILE A 79 -1.15 0.16 -17.32
CA ILE A 79 -0.30 0.09 -16.12
C ILE A 79 -0.90 -0.82 -15.05
N THR A 80 -2.21 -0.85 -14.91
CA THR A 80 -2.94 -1.70 -13.97
C THR A 80 -2.65 -3.19 -14.22
N GLN A 81 -2.57 -3.59 -15.51
CA GLN A 81 -2.19 -4.97 -15.87
C GLN A 81 -0.76 -5.33 -15.45
N ILE A 82 0.14 -4.36 -15.35
CA ILE A 82 1.48 -4.59 -14.81
C ILE A 82 1.47 -4.54 -13.28
N ALA A 83 0.75 -3.59 -12.69
CA ALA A 83 0.68 -3.44 -11.23
C ALA A 83 0.21 -4.70 -10.51
N VAL A 84 -0.78 -5.42 -11.08
CA VAL A 84 -1.28 -6.69 -10.52
C VAL A 84 -0.25 -7.83 -10.56
N LEU A 85 0.83 -7.70 -11.30
CA LEU A 85 1.95 -8.65 -11.31
C LEU A 85 2.95 -8.38 -10.18
N ILE A 86 2.89 -7.19 -9.59
CA ILE A 86 3.82 -6.73 -8.56
C ILE A 86 3.28 -7.16 -7.19
N ASN A 87 4.10 -7.82 -6.40
CA ASN A 87 3.75 -8.15 -5.02
C ASN A 87 3.48 -6.90 -4.18
N THR A 88 2.44 -6.94 -3.36
CA THR A 88 1.95 -5.82 -2.55
C THR A 88 3.04 -5.01 -1.84
N PRO A 89 4.05 -5.61 -1.17
CA PRO A 89 5.10 -4.82 -0.50
C PRO A 89 5.96 -3.97 -1.45
N TRP A 90 5.86 -4.18 -2.75
CA TRP A 90 6.63 -3.46 -3.78
C TRP A 90 5.81 -2.44 -4.57
N LEU A 91 4.48 -2.39 -4.35
CA LEU A 91 3.58 -1.55 -5.16
C LEU A 91 3.89 -0.06 -5.05
N LEU A 92 4.08 0.49 -3.85
CA LEU A 92 4.43 1.90 -3.68
C LEU A 92 5.81 2.22 -4.27
N PHE A 93 6.77 1.31 -4.14
CA PHE A 93 8.07 1.47 -4.79
C PHE A 93 7.94 1.48 -6.31
N PHE A 94 7.21 0.52 -6.89
CA PHE A 94 6.90 0.52 -8.32
C PHE A 94 6.22 1.80 -8.75
N THR A 95 5.18 2.25 -8.04
CA THR A 95 4.46 3.51 -8.28
C THR A 95 5.42 4.70 -8.32
N SER A 96 6.38 4.73 -7.40
CA SER A 96 7.38 5.81 -7.34
C SER A 96 8.34 5.81 -8.53
N LEU A 97 8.68 4.63 -9.07
CA LEU A 97 9.58 4.48 -10.22
C LEU A 97 8.90 4.88 -11.53
N VAL A 98 7.61 4.58 -11.68
CA VAL A 98 6.87 4.84 -12.92
C VAL A 98 6.19 6.20 -12.94
N GLU A 99 6.14 6.92 -11.83
CA GLU A 99 5.53 8.25 -11.70
C GLU A 99 5.84 9.21 -12.83
N PRO A 100 7.11 9.33 -13.32
CA PRO A 100 7.42 10.25 -14.42
C PRO A 100 6.84 9.86 -15.79
N TYR A 101 6.32 8.64 -15.90
CA TYR A 101 5.93 8.04 -17.19
C TYR A 101 4.42 7.82 -17.32
N VAL A 102 3.65 8.10 -16.28
CA VAL A 102 2.21 7.89 -16.26
C VAL A 102 1.43 9.19 -16.44
N SER A 103 0.22 9.10 -16.99
CA SER A 103 -0.72 10.21 -17.01
C SER A 103 -1.13 10.59 -15.57
N ALA A 104 -1.68 11.78 -15.39
CA ALA A 104 -2.16 12.20 -14.07
C ALA A 104 -3.30 11.31 -13.54
N GLU A 105 -4.14 10.81 -14.42
CA GLU A 105 -5.25 9.91 -14.11
C GLU A 105 -4.74 8.54 -13.69
N ASP A 106 -3.92 7.90 -14.55
CA ASP A 106 -3.32 6.59 -14.22
C ASP A 106 -2.45 6.64 -12.96
N PHE A 107 -1.79 7.78 -12.70
CA PHE A 107 -1.01 7.95 -11.48
C PHE A 107 -1.90 8.02 -10.23
N ALA A 108 -3.01 8.71 -10.31
CA ALA A 108 -3.95 8.83 -9.18
C ALA A 108 -4.55 7.46 -8.82
N GLU A 109 -5.01 6.70 -9.82
CA GLU A 109 -5.52 5.35 -9.67
C GLU A 109 -4.44 4.41 -9.08
N LEU A 110 -3.25 4.40 -9.68
CA LEU A 110 -2.14 3.56 -9.22
C LEU A 110 -1.71 3.90 -7.78
N LEU A 111 -1.66 5.19 -7.42
CA LEU A 111 -1.33 5.63 -6.07
C LEU A 111 -2.38 5.17 -5.05
N ARG A 112 -3.66 5.33 -5.39
CA ARG A 112 -4.78 4.86 -4.57
C ARG A 112 -4.64 3.36 -4.30
N ASP A 113 -4.58 2.56 -5.36
CA ASP A 113 -4.52 1.10 -5.27
C ASP A 113 -3.29 0.65 -4.48
N SER A 114 -2.11 1.21 -4.80
CA SER A 114 -0.87 0.88 -4.10
C SER A 114 -0.93 1.21 -2.62
N PHE A 115 -1.57 2.32 -2.26
CA PHE A 115 -1.66 2.75 -0.87
C PHE A 115 -2.67 1.91 -0.08
N THR A 116 -3.83 1.65 -0.65
CA THR A 116 -4.92 0.92 0.02
C THR A 116 -4.67 -0.59 0.09
N GLU A 117 -3.92 -1.17 -0.85
CA GLU A 117 -3.56 -2.59 -0.82
C GLU A 117 -2.49 -2.92 0.23
N MET A 118 -1.66 -1.95 0.62
CA MET A 118 -0.61 -2.18 1.61
C MET A 118 -1.14 -2.13 3.05
N GLU A 119 -0.72 -3.07 3.88
CA GLU A 119 -1.06 -3.06 5.32
C GLU A 119 -0.46 -1.86 6.08
N GLN A 120 0.74 -1.44 5.71
CA GLN A 120 1.47 -0.38 6.41
C GLN A 120 2.14 0.60 5.43
N PRO A 121 1.36 1.31 4.60
CA PRO A 121 1.92 2.20 3.57
C PRO A 121 2.75 3.35 4.15
N ASN A 122 2.47 3.75 5.38
CA ASN A 122 3.21 4.80 6.11
C ASN A 122 4.62 4.36 6.57
N MET A 123 4.94 3.06 6.47
CA MET A 123 6.20 2.46 6.89
C MET A 123 6.99 1.86 5.72
N ASP A 124 6.63 2.18 4.49
CA ASP A 124 7.37 1.74 3.30
C ASP A 124 8.84 2.18 3.40
N PRO A 125 9.80 1.25 3.22
CA PRO A 125 11.22 1.57 3.35
C PRO A 125 11.77 2.38 2.17
N ASN A 126 11.10 2.34 1.01
CA ASN A 126 11.56 2.92 -0.25
C ASN A 126 10.87 4.25 -0.57
N VAL A 127 9.66 4.48 -0.05
CA VAL A 127 8.85 5.67 -0.33
C VAL A 127 8.56 6.42 0.97
N SER A 128 9.21 7.56 1.16
CA SER A 128 9.07 8.35 2.39
C SER A 128 7.67 8.93 2.56
N THR A 129 7.25 9.14 3.81
CA THR A 129 6.01 9.85 4.15
C THR A 129 5.90 11.22 3.47
N THR A 130 7.02 11.92 3.29
CA THR A 130 7.05 13.23 2.59
C THR A 130 6.75 13.05 1.10
N GLN A 131 7.30 12.03 0.48
CA GLN A 131 7.08 11.72 -0.94
C GLN A 131 5.62 11.30 -1.17
N LEU A 132 5.07 10.41 -0.35
CA LEU A 132 3.65 10.02 -0.39
C LEU A 132 2.74 11.24 -0.23
N LYS A 133 2.99 12.09 0.77
CA LYS A 133 2.24 13.33 0.93
C LYS A 133 2.25 14.21 -0.33
N ASN A 134 3.40 14.35 -0.98
CA ASN A 134 3.52 15.14 -2.19
C ASN A 134 2.78 14.48 -3.37
N TYR A 135 2.77 13.17 -3.46
CA TYR A 135 2.01 12.41 -4.44
C TYR A 135 0.50 12.66 -4.28
N PHE A 136 -0.04 12.50 -3.07
CA PHE A 136 -1.45 12.79 -2.80
C PHE A 136 -1.82 14.26 -3.08
N LYS A 137 -0.92 15.21 -2.77
CA LYS A 137 -1.18 16.64 -3.01
C LYS A 137 -1.27 17.03 -4.47
N LYS A 138 -0.55 16.34 -5.35
CA LYS A 138 -0.55 16.64 -6.78
C LYS A 138 -1.68 15.97 -7.55
N CYS A 139 -2.28 14.90 -7.00
CA CYS A 139 -3.39 14.20 -7.64
C CYS A 139 -4.66 15.05 -7.66
N ASP A 140 -5.39 14.98 -8.78
CA ASP A 140 -6.76 15.44 -8.84
C ASP A 140 -7.63 14.55 -7.96
N LYS A 141 -8.48 15.15 -7.13
CA LYS A 141 -9.32 14.41 -6.19
C LYS A 141 -10.40 13.57 -6.88
N ASN A 142 -10.88 14.01 -8.04
CA ASN A 142 -11.86 13.24 -8.81
C ASN A 142 -11.25 12.00 -9.48
N ALA A 143 -9.94 12.02 -9.75
CA ALA A 143 -9.22 10.86 -10.27
C ALA A 143 -8.72 9.94 -9.15
N LEU A 144 -8.58 10.46 -7.92
CA LEU A 144 -8.03 9.74 -6.78
C LEU A 144 -9.08 8.99 -5.97
N MET A 145 -10.32 9.50 -5.94
CA MET A 145 -11.43 8.97 -5.14
C MET A 145 -12.56 8.48 -6.03
N GLU A 146 -13.25 7.40 -5.62
CA GLU A 146 -14.50 6.99 -6.23
C GLU A 146 -15.60 8.03 -5.97
N GLU A 147 -16.69 7.95 -6.71
CA GLU A 147 -17.79 8.93 -6.62
C GLU A 147 -18.37 9.01 -5.20
N GLU A 148 -18.64 7.86 -4.57
CA GLU A 148 -19.16 7.80 -3.20
C GLU A 148 -18.15 8.32 -2.17
N GLU A 149 -16.86 8.08 -2.39
CA GLU A 149 -15.77 8.59 -1.53
C GLU A 149 -15.65 10.10 -1.63
N LEU A 150 -15.80 10.62 -2.85
CA LEU A 150 -15.78 12.05 -3.12
C LEU A 150 -16.98 12.75 -2.50
N GLU A 151 -18.18 12.13 -2.51
CA GLU A 151 -19.37 12.63 -1.81
C GLU A 151 -19.12 12.75 -0.29
N VAL A 152 -18.59 11.70 0.34
CA VAL A 152 -18.23 11.73 1.76
C VAL A 152 -17.18 12.80 2.03
N TYR A 153 -16.10 12.85 1.24
CA TYR A 153 -15.08 13.89 1.33
C TYR A 153 -15.69 15.30 1.27
N ASN A 154 -16.62 15.54 0.32
CA ASN A 154 -17.26 16.85 0.13
C ASN A 154 -18.21 17.21 1.28
N SER A 155 -18.79 16.23 1.97
CA SER A 155 -19.65 16.44 3.14
C SER A 155 -18.90 16.71 4.45
N LEU A 156 -17.59 16.48 4.50
CA LEU A 156 -16.79 16.71 5.70
C LEU A 156 -16.87 18.16 6.17
N PRO A 157 -16.98 18.43 7.49
CA PRO A 157 -16.98 19.80 8.03
C PRO A 157 -15.61 20.47 7.87
N ASP A 158 -15.53 21.79 8.04
CA ASP A 158 -14.30 22.58 7.91
C ASP A 158 -13.18 22.12 8.86
N ILE A 159 -13.55 21.67 10.04
CA ILE A 159 -12.66 21.06 11.04
C ILE A 159 -13.17 19.65 11.30
N VAL A 160 -12.30 18.69 11.09
CA VAL A 160 -12.59 17.26 11.23
C VAL A 160 -11.81 16.70 12.42
N THR A 161 -12.49 15.96 13.29
CA THR A 161 -11.83 15.11 14.27
C THR A 161 -11.46 13.80 13.62
N VAL A 162 -10.21 13.40 13.77
CA VAL A 162 -9.68 12.15 13.20
C VAL A 162 -9.06 11.31 14.31
N TYR A 163 -9.13 9.99 14.13
CA TYR A 163 -8.69 9.02 15.13
C TYR A 163 -7.64 8.10 14.54
N ARG A 164 -6.75 7.57 15.39
CA ARG A 164 -5.74 6.61 15.00
C ARG A 164 -5.52 5.58 16.09
N GLY A 165 -5.75 4.32 15.77
CA GLY A 165 -5.34 3.19 16.61
C GLY A 165 -3.86 2.87 16.39
N VAL A 166 -3.14 2.67 17.47
CA VAL A 166 -1.73 2.26 17.48
C VAL A 166 -1.52 1.07 18.41
N THR A 167 -0.60 0.20 18.00
CA THR A 167 -0.12 -0.94 18.77
C THR A 167 1.35 -0.75 19.11
N SER A 168 1.97 -1.67 19.82
CA SER A 168 3.40 -1.64 20.12
C SER A 168 4.28 -1.53 18.85
N TYR A 169 3.80 -2.04 17.72
CA TYR A 169 4.53 -2.05 16.43
C TYR A 169 4.63 -0.66 15.79
N ASN A 170 3.64 0.22 15.99
CA ASN A 170 3.56 1.50 15.27
C ASN A 170 3.40 2.75 16.17
N ASN A 171 3.39 2.59 17.50
CA ASN A 171 3.19 3.69 18.46
C ASN A 171 4.32 4.74 18.48
N LYS A 172 5.50 4.40 17.93
CA LYS A 172 6.62 5.35 17.85
C LYS A 172 6.41 6.47 16.84
N LYS A 173 5.46 6.30 15.92
CA LYS A 173 5.19 7.28 14.85
C LYS A 173 3.68 7.51 14.69
N ILE A 174 3.12 8.39 15.52
CA ILE A 174 1.69 8.72 15.50
C ILE A 174 1.36 9.66 14.31
N LYS A 175 2.23 10.64 14.01
CA LYS A 175 2.04 11.61 12.92
C LYS A 175 2.34 10.98 11.56
N VAL A 176 1.36 10.30 10.99
CA VAL A 176 1.41 9.68 9.67
C VAL A 176 0.24 10.14 8.80
N LEU A 177 0.19 9.71 7.53
CA LEU A 177 -0.88 10.13 6.61
C LEU A 177 -2.23 9.50 6.94
N SER A 178 -2.26 8.23 7.35
CA SER A 178 -3.47 7.42 7.51
C SER A 178 -4.11 7.62 8.88
N TRP A 179 -5.35 8.10 8.89
CA TRP A 179 -6.24 8.29 10.05
C TRP A 179 -7.64 7.85 9.66
N THR A 180 -8.54 7.69 10.60
CA THR A 180 -9.96 7.41 10.31
C THR A 180 -10.85 8.49 10.95
N ILE A 181 -12.04 8.70 10.38
CA ILE A 181 -13.06 9.55 11.00
C ILE A 181 -13.97 8.76 11.95
N ASP A 182 -13.81 7.43 12.02
CA ASP A 182 -14.59 6.54 12.88
C ASP A 182 -13.76 6.09 14.10
N PRO A 183 -14.13 6.46 15.35
CA PRO A 183 -13.42 6.03 16.54
C PRO A 183 -13.46 4.51 16.76
N GLU A 184 -14.51 3.80 16.31
CA GLU A 184 -14.59 2.34 16.49
C GLU A 184 -13.62 1.63 15.55
N VAL A 185 -13.42 2.15 14.34
CA VAL A 185 -12.36 1.66 13.43
C VAL A 185 -10.98 1.87 14.07
N ALA A 186 -10.72 3.04 14.65
CA ALA A 186 -9.45 3.28 15.34
C ALA A 186 -9.26 2.33 16.54
N LYS A 187 -10.32 2.06 17.29
CA LYS A 187 -10.30 1.09 18.39
C LYS A 187 -10.00 -0.33 17.90
N TRP A 188 -10.61 -0.74 16.77
CA TRP A 188 -10.32 -2.03 16.16
C TRP A 188 -8.83 -2.14 15.77
N PHE A 189 -8.25 -1.09 15.15
CA PHE A 189 -6.82 -1.06 14.82
C PHE A 189 -5.91 -1.11 16.05
N ALA A 190 -6.29 -0.45 17.14
CA ALA A 190 -5.54 -0.48 18.40
C ALA A 190 -5.57 -1.86 19.07
N ASN A 191 -6.63 -2.66 18.80
CA ASN A 191 -6.78 -4.01 19.36
C ASN A 191 -6.30 -5.13 18.42
N ARG A 192 -5.75 -4.78 17.25
CA ARG A 192 -5.18 -5.78 16.34
C ARG A 192 -4.10 -6.60 17.05
N TYR A 193 -4.07 -7.88 16.76
CA TYR A 193 -3.12 -8.85 17.32
C TYR A 193 -3.22 -9.01 18.86
N GLU A 194 -4.38 -8.71 19.45
CA GLU A 194 -4.61 -8.79 20.91
C GLU A 194 -3.67 -7.90 21.74
N GLU A 195 -3.14 -6.80 21.15
CA GLU A 195 -2.10 -5.96 21.76
C GLU A 195 -2.63 -4.91 22.72
N HIS A 196 -3.97 -4.71 22.79
CA HIS A 196 -4.57 -3.71 23.68
C HIS A 196 -3.84 -2.35 23.64
N GLY A 197 -3.73 -1.82 22.43
CA GLY A 197 -2.99 -0.59 22.20
C GLY A 197 -3.74 0.68 22.59
N GLN A 198 -3.44 1.78 21.93
CA GLN A 198 -3.98 3.11 22.25
C GLN A 198 -4.67 3.72 21.04
N VAL A 199 -5.70 4.52 21.30
CA VAL A 199 -6.34 5.38 20.29
C VAL A 199 -5.97 6.83 20.57
N TYR A 200 -5.49 7.50 19.55
CA TYR A 200 -5.25 8.94 19.55
C TYR A 200 -6.34 9.66 18.77
N ALA A 201 -6.74 10.83 19.23
CA ALA A 201 -7.59 11.77 18.50
C ALA A 201 -6.79 13.02 18.15
N ALA A 202 -7.13 13.63 17.02
CA ALA A 202 -6.57 14.90 16.58
C ALA A 202 -7.62 15.71 15.81
N THR A 203 -7.39 17.01 15.65
CA THR A 203 -8.18 17.87 14.78
C THR A 203 -7.38 18.27 13.55
N ILE A 204 -8.08 18.39 12.41
CA ILE A 204 -7.48 18.86 11.16
C ILE A 204 -8.50 19.68 10.35
N SER A 205 -8.03 20.73 9.67
CA SER A 205 -8.88 21.44 8.72
C SER A 205 -9.04 20.61 7.44
N LYS A 206 -10.27 20.49 6.94
CA LYS A 206 -10.63 19.76 5.70
C LYS A 206 -9.68 20.05 4.52
N LYS A 207 -9.23 21.30 4.35
CA LYS A 207 -8.29 21.67 3.29
C LYS A 207 -6.94 20.95 3.35
N HIS A 208 -6.62 20.29 4.47
CA HIS A 208 -5.42 19.50 4.68
C HIS A 208 -5.67 17.99 4.67
N ILE A 209 -6.92 17.57 4.43
CA ILE A 209 -7.27 16.20 4.09
C ILE A 209 -7.03 16.02 2.60
N LEU A 210 -6.21 15.07 2.25
CA LEU A 210 -5.71 14.85 0.88
C LEU A 210 -6.62 13.91 0.10
N ALA A 211 -7.19 12.89 0.79
CA ALA A 211 -8.18 11.96 0.24
C ALA A 211 -9.05 11.37 1.37
N TYR A 212 -10.16 10.75 0.98
CA TYR A 212 -10.97 9.85 1.79
C TYR A 212 -11.09 8.52 1.04
N PHE A 213 -10.90 7.40 1.76
CA PHE A 213 -11.06 6.06 1.22
C PHE A 213 -12.07 5.28 2.08
N GLY A 214 -13.15 4.85 1.45
CA GLY A 214 -14.23 4.08 2.10
C GLY A 214 -14.03 2.58 2.06
N GLY A 215 -13.01 2.11 1.35
CA GLY A 215 -12.70 0.69 1.20
C GLY A 215 -12.50 -0.02 2.54
N ARG A 216 -12.86 -1.32 2.62
CA ARG A 216 -12.77 -2.15 3.83
C ARG A 216 -13.57 -1.63 5.03
N ASN A 217 -14.48 -0.67 4.84
CA ASN A 217 -15.21 0.04 5.91
C ASN A 217 -14.29 0.73 6.92
N GLU A 218 -13.12 1.20 6.50
CA GLU A 218 -12.13 1.82 7.37
C GLU A 218 -12.35 3.33 7.54
N ALA A 219 -13.23 3.95 6.73
CA ALA A 219 -13.49 5.39 6.74
C ALA A 219 -12.20 6.22 6.83
N GLU A 220 -11.20 5.82 6.01
CA GLU A 220 -9.84 6.32 6.09
C GLU A 220 -9.74 7.72 5.48
N VAL A 221 -9.06 8.62 6.16
CA VAL A 221 -8.66 9.93 5.65
C VAL A 221 -7.14 10.02 5.52
N ILE A 222 -6.68 10.41 4.35
CA ILE A 222 -5.27 10.71 4.12
C ILE A 222 -5.05 12.18 4.45
N VAL A 223 -4.20 12.46 5.42
CA VAL A 223 -4.00 13.80 5.95
C VAL A 223 -2.58 14.32 5.69
N ASP A 224 -2.38 15.64 5.70
CA ASP A 224 -1.05 16.21 5.88
C ASP A 224 -0.65 16.12 7.37
N PRO A 225 0.28 15.21 7.75
CA PRO A 225 0.60 14.99 9.17
C PRO A 225 1.14 16.24 9.88
N SER A 226 1.72 17.18 9.12
CA SER A 226 2.25 18.44 9.66
C SER A 226 1.16 19.43 10.07
N LYS A 227 -0.09 19.16 9.69
CA LYS A 227 -1.25 20.02 9.92
C LYS A 227 -2.22 19.49 10.99
N LEU A 228 -1.93 18.30 11.53
CA LEU A 228 -2.65 17.77 12.68
C LEU A 228 -2.42 18.65 13.90
N LYS A 229 -3.50 18.94 14.64
CA LYS A 229 -3.52 19.74 15.86
C LYS A 229 -4.14 18.93 17.00
N GLU A 230 -3.83 19.31 18.23
CA GLU A 230 -4.47 18.76 19.45
C GLU A 230 -4.44 17.23 19.45
N ILE A 231 -3.28 16.65 19.17
CA ILE A 231 -3.11 15.19 19.21
C ILE A 231 -3.08 14.76 20.68
N ASN A 232 -4.13 14.07 21.12
CA ASN A 232 -4.29 13.62 22.50
C ASN A 232 -4.60 12.12 22.52
N LEU A 233 -4.22 11.47 23.61
CA LEU A 233 -4.69 10.12 23.92
C LEU A 233 -6.22 10.18 24.12
N PHE A 234 -6.96 9.41 23.32
CA PHE A 234 -8.41 9.32 23.36
C PHE A 234 -8.87 8.11 24.18
N LEU A 235 -8.19 6.97 24.02
CA LEU A 235 -8.52 5.73 24.72
C LEU A 235 -7.25 4.90 24.92
N ASP A 236 -7.10 4.29 26.10
CA ASP A 236 -6.05 3.32 26.42
C ASP A 236 -6.68 1.96 26.75
N LEU A 237 -6.58 1.02 25.79
CA LEU A 237 -7.18 -0.32 25.93
C LEU A 237 -6.41 -1.20 26.93
N SER A 238 -5.17 -0.85 27.28
CA SER A 238 -4.40 -1.60 28.28
C SER A 238 -4.93 -1.40 29.71
N GLU A 239 -5.61 -0.30 29.98
CA GLU A 239 -6.21 0.01 31.28
C GLU A 239 -7.60 -0.61 31.46
N GLU A 240 -8.40 -0.73 30.36
CA GLU A 240 -9.73 -1.35 30.43
C GLU A 240 -9.66 -2.80 30.88
N ASN A 241 -8.67 -3.58 30.43
CA ASN A 241 -8.50 -4.97 30.84
C ASN A 241 -8.00 -5.15 32.27
N ARG A 242 -7.26 -4.20 32.82
CA ARG A 242 -6.85 -4.25 34.24
C ARG A 242 -8.04 -4.09 35.19
N SER A 243 -9.05 -3.32 34.78
CA SER A 243 -10.26 -3.09 35.58
C SER A 243 -11.25 -4.26 35.51
N MET A 244 -11.20 -5.13 34.48
CA MET A 244 -12.04 -6.31 34.36
C MET A 244 -11.42 -7.55 35.03
N ALA A 245 -10.12 -7.53 35.32
CA ALA A 245 -9.38 -8.61 35.98
C ALA A 245 -9.21 -8.44 37.50
N SER A 246 -9.72 -7.34 38.06
CA SER A 246 -9.74 -7.01 39.50
C SER A 246 -11.15 -7.16 40.07
#